data_eb0df8bf74e833b60720c4c52d0382e7
#
_entry.id   eb0df8bf74e833b60720c4c52d0382e7
#
_cell.length_a   1.000
_cell.length_b   1.000
_cell.length_c   1.000
_cell.angle_alpha   90.00
_cell.angle_beta   90.00
_cell.angle_gamma   90.00
#
_symmetry.space_group_name_H-M   'P 1'
#
loop_
_entity.id
_entity.type
_entity.pdbx_description
1 polymer ?
#
loop_
_entity_poly.entity_id
_entity_poly.type
_entity_poly.pdbx_seq_one_letter_code
_entity_poly.pdbx_strand_id
1 'polypeptide(L)'
;MTDNFFSNNDSNFYWFFGCVEDRDDPMRIGRVKLRILGYHTDDKEQLPTADLPWAMPIMPANSAGTSGIGWSPTGPVEGTWAWGFFMDGAEGQQPAFVGTINAVPESNGSGGGGGGSGDGSGNSPTSGGSDGGGGGSNKVDPAALEKLKNCNCSSTAKNLIAKGNKANINQIIKACQAAGYGNNAIAAFLAVAGVESAFTPVAENTNWSVATMMKNFKKVRNRGEPFARQLKAAGPIAMANFIYGDTSKGLGNANCDTVTTTPLDGYKFRGHSFVQITGKDAFAKIGKIIGEDLVSNPQKVNSSVEFSAKCCLGFYQYKGVKTSSLTGDNAIEILIKKTGNDINGNHQHKRELYKCFMENFTKNGNFI
;
A
#
# COMPACT_ATOMS: atom_id res chain seq x y z
N MET A 1 18.82 -38.24 19.94
CA MET A 1 18.38 -37.32 18.89
C MET A 1 18.01 -36.00 19.56
N THR A 2 19.03 -35.27 19.94
CA THR A 2 18.90 -33.96 20.60
C THR A 2 19.97 -33.02 20.05
N ASP A 3 20.03 -32.95 18.72
CA ASP A 3 21.01 -32.08 18.07
C ASP A 3 20.31 -31.00 17.25
N ASN A 4 20.50 -29.78 17.74
CA ASN A 4 20.47 -28.54 16.97
C ASN A 4 19.15 -27.95 16.50
N PHE A 5 18.13 -27.89 17.34
CA PHE A 5 16.95 -27.09 17.03
C PHE A 5 17.18 -25.57 17.12
N PHE A 6 18.28 -25.11 17.74
CA PHE A 6 18.58 -23.68 17.98
C PHE A 6 20.05 -23.30 17.84
N SER A 7 20.88 -24.07 17.17
CA SER A 7 22.29 -23.73 17.01
C SER A 7 22.66 -23.45 15.57
N ASN A 8 22.07 -22.43 14.95
CA ASN A 8 22.70 -21.77 13.84
C ASN A 8 22.88 -20.31 14.19
N ASN A 9 24.15 -19.93 14.29
CA ASN A 9 24.65 -18.61 14.60
C ASN A 9 24.43 -17.60 13.45
N ASP A 10 23.57 -17.91 12.50
CA ASP A 10 23.06 -17.00 11.48
C ASP A 10 21.69 -16.52 11.93
N SER A 11 21.65 -15.30 12.42
CA SER A 11 20.51 -14.58 12.96
C SER A 11 19.44 -14.23 11.92
N ASN A 12 19.21 -15.06 10.91
CA ASN A 12 18.21 -14.84 9.89
C ASN A 12 16.93 -15.62 10.22
N PHE A 13 16.04 -14.96 10.92
CA PHE A 13 14.68 -15.43 11.13
C PHE A 13 13.87 -15.15 9.87
N TYR A 14 13.53 -16.16 9.13
CA TYR A 14 12.85 -16.02 7.83
C TYR A 14 11.33 -15.93 8.02
N TRP A 15 10.83 -14.71 8.13
CA TRP A 15 9.41 -14.40 8.18
C TRP A 15 8.79 -14.42 6.78
N PHE A 16 7.54 -14.83 6.70
CA PHE A 16 6.81 -14.82 5.46
C PHE A 16 5.34 -14.37 5.61
N PHE A 17 4.76 -14.00 4.50
CA PHE A 17 3.32 -13.91 4.29
C PHE A 17 2.92 -14.91 3.23
N GLY A 18 1.78 -15.60 3.43
CA GLY A 18 1.28 -16.57 2.48
C GLY A 18 -0.23 -16.61 2.44
N CYS A 19 -0.78 -16.99 1.30
CA CYS A 19 -2.21 -17.17 1.10
C CYS A 19 -2.56 -18.65 1.29
N VAL A 20 -3.58 -18.94 2.06
CA VAL A 20 -4.11 -20.32 2.24
C VAL A 20 -4.72 -20.77 0.94
N GLU A 21 -4.25 -21.92 0.42
CA GLU A 21 -4.79 -22.56 -0.77
C GLU A 21 -5.50 -23.88 -0.48
N ASP A 22 -5.18 -24.53 0.64
CA ASP A 22 -5.79 -25.79 1.04
C ASP A 22 -5.76 -25.89 2.58
N ARG A 23 -6.90 -26.25 3.17
CA ARG A 23 -7.09 -26.46 4.62
C ARG A 23 -7.51 -27.89 4.96
N ASP A 24 -7.66 -28.75 3.97
CA ASP A 24 -8.11 -30.13 4.19
C ASP A 24 -6.97 -31.01 4.71
N ASP A 25 -6.52 -30.68 5.92
CA ASP A 25 -5.39 -31.34 6.60
C ASP A 25 -5.70 -32.81 6.92
N PRO A 26 -5.00 -33.78 6.32
CA PRO A 26 -5.21 -35.19 6.61
C PRO A 26 -4.98 -35.57 8.07
N MET A 27 -4.14 -34.84 8.80
CA MET A 27 -3.90 -35.09 10.22
C MET A 27 -4.92 -34.41 11.13
N ARG A 28 -5.77 -33.50 10.61
CA ARG A 28 -6.80 -32.77 11.35
C ARG A 28 -6.28 -32.01 12.57
N ILE A 29 -5.08 -31.43 12.43
CA ILE A 29 -4.44 -30.61 13.48
C ILE A 29 -4.36 -29.13 13.08
N GLY A 30 -5.12 -28.73 12.04
CA GLY A 30 -5.30 -27.33 11.63
C GLY A 30 -4.17 -26.79 10.74
N ARG A 31 -3.34 -27.67 10.15
CA ARG A 31 -2.38 -27.27 9.14
C ARG A 31 -3.08 -26.77 7.89
N VAL A 32 -2.40 -25.90 7.18
CA VAL A 32 -2.86 -25.38 5.89
C VAL A 32 -1.72 -25.37 4.89
N LYS A 33 -2.03 -25.43 3.60
CA LYS A 33 -1.04 -25.20 2.55
C LYS A 33 -1.04 -23.72 2.20
N LEU A 34 0.11 -23.10 2.34
CA LEU A 34 0.31 -21.69 2.08
C LEU A 34 1.13 -21.49 0.81
N ARG A 35 0.62 -20.70 -0.12
CA ARG A 35 1.47 -20.13 -1.17
C ARG A 35 2.17 -18.91 -0.62
N ILE A 36 3.46 -19.06 -0.36
CA ILE A 36 4.27 -18.07 0.37
C ILE A 36 4.88 -17.09 -0.62
N LEU A 37 4.62 -15.80 -0.39
CA LEU A 37 5.13 -14.70 -1.22
C LEU A 37 6.66 -14.67 -1.24
N GLY A 38 7.22 -14.60 -2.45
CA GLY A 38 8.65 -14.50 -2.67
C GLY A 38 9.42 -15.83 -2.55
N TYR A 39 8.75 -16.90 -2.09
CA TYR A 39 9.32 -18.27 -2.04
C TYR A 39 8.65 -19.20 -3.04
N HIS A 40 7.35 -19.11 -3.21
CA HIS A 40 6.60 -19.93 -4.13
C HIS A 40 6.19 -19.12 -5.36
N THR A 41 6.29 -19.72 -6.54
CA THR A 41 5.74 -19.11 -7.76
C THR A 41 4.21 -19.02 -7.68
N ASP A 42 3.63 -17.97 -8.29
CA ASP A 42 2.17 -17.84 -8.43
C ASP A 42 1.60 -18.77 -9.53
N ASP A 43 2.46 -19.33 -10.36
CA ASP A 43 2.11 -20.27 -11.41
C ASP A 43 1.81 -21.64 -10.83
N LYS A 44 0.53 -22.00 -10.81
CA LYS A 44 0.03 -23.27 -10.27
C LYS A 44 0.32 -24.48 -11.18
N GLU A 45 0.71 -24.27 -12.43
CA GLU A 45 1.17 -25.34 -13.30
C GLU A 45 2.62 -25.74 -12.95
N GLN A 46 3.45 -24.77 -12.55
CA GLN A 46 4.82 -25.02 -12.11
C GLN A 46 4.90 -25.55 -10.67
N LEU A 47 4.07 -25.02 -9.77
CA LEU A 47 3.98 -25.48 -8.38
C LEU A 47 2.50 -25.64 -7.99
N PRO A 48 1.93 -26.83 -8.20
CA PRO A 48 0.57 -27.15 -7.82
C PRO A 48 0.31 -26.98 -6.32
N THR A 49 -0.93 -26.64 -5.93
CA THR A 49 -1.33 -26.56 -4.51
C THR A 49 -1.04 -27.86 -3.75
N ALA A 50 -1.15 -29.00 -4.43
CA ALA A 50 -0.87 -30.31 -3.83
C ALA A 50 0.58 -30.47 -3.38
N ASP A 51 1.51 -29.76 -4.00
CA ASP A 51 2.96 -29.87 -3.73
C ASP A 51 3.45 -28.82 -2.71
N LEU A 52 2.59 -27.90 -2.29
CA LEU A 52 2.93 -26.94 -1.23
C LEU A 52 3.12 -27.66 0.11
N PRO A 53 4.12 -27.25 0.93
CA PRO A 53 4.32 -27.81 2.26
C PRO A 53 3.16 -27.44 3.20
N TRP A 54 2.86 -28.33 4.14
CA TRP A 54 1.88 -28.07 5.20
C TRP A 54 2.46 -27.13 6.25
N ALA A 55 1.85 -25.96 6.42
CA ALA A 55 2.20 -24.99 7.45
C ALA A 55 1.52 -25.33 8.79
N MET A 56 2.30 -25.35 9.87
CA MET A 56 1.81 -25.64 11.23
C MET A 56 1.21 -24.40 11.87
N PRO A 57 0.02 -24.48 12.51
CA PRO A 57 -0.48 -23.38 13.32
C PRO A 57 0.31 -23.29 14.63
N ILE A 58 0.78 -22.09 14.97
CA ILE A 58 1.32 -21.80 16.31
C ILE A 58 0.15 -21.40 17.19
N MET A 59 -0.13 -22.21 18.20
CA MET A 59 -1.24 -21.97 19.13
C MET A 59 -0.81 -21.01 20.25
N PRO A 60 -1.76 -20.21 20.82
CA PRO A 60 -1.49 -19.39 21.98
C PRO A 60 -0.93 -20.23 23.15
N ALA A 61 -0.05 -19.65 23.95
CA ALA A 61 0.63 -20.35 25.06
C ALA A 61 -0.32 -20.92 26.12
N ASN A 62 -1.55 -20.43 26.18
CA ASN A 62 -2.62 -20.94 27.05
C ASN A 62 -3.51 -22.03 26.39
N SER A 63 -3.14 -22.49 25.19
CA SER A 63 -3.78 -23.62 24.53
C SER A 63 -3.08 -24.92 24.88
N ALA A 64 -3.87 -26.02 25.01
CA ALA A 64 -3.27 -27.35 25.15
C ALA A 64 -2.50 -27.81 23.90
N GLY A 65 -2.75 -27.18 22.74
CA GLY A 65 -2.10 -27.52 21.47
C GLY A 65 -2.43 -28.94 20.96
N THR A 66 -3.39 -29.61 21.60
CA THR A 66 -3.79 -31.00 21.28
C THR A 66 -5.25 -31.03 20.89
N SER A 67 -5.55 -31.65 19.76
CA SER A 67 -6.93 -31.80 19.26
C SER A 67 -7.82 -32.47 20.29
N GLY A 68 -9.00 -31.90 20.52
CA GLY A 68 -9.99 -32.38 21.49
C GLY A 68 -9.75 -31.96 22.93
N ILE A 69 -8.67 -31.22 23.23
CA ILE A 69 -8.38 -30.70 24.57
C ILE A 69 -8.23 -29.16 24.49
N GLY A 70 -9.14 -28.42 25.16
CA GLY A 70 -9.11 -26.96 25.14
C GLY A 70 -9.38 -26.40 23.74
N TRP A 71 -8.60 -25.42 23.33
CA TRP A 71 -8.70 -24.86 21.98
C TRP A 71 -8.04 -25.77 20.96
N SER A 72 -8.79 -26.19 19.97
CA SER A 72 -8.29 -26.95 18.83
C SER A 72 -8.19 -26.04 17.62
N PRO A 73 -7.09 -26.11 16.84
CA PRO A 73 -6.99 -25.33 15.62
C PRO A 73 -8.01 -25.80 14.59
N THR A 74 -8.75 -24.86 14.01
CA THR A 74 -9.74 -25.13 12.96
C THR A 74 -9.20 -24.87 11.55
N GLY A 75 -8.04 -24.23 11.48
CA GLY A 75 -7.44 -23.74 10.24
C GLY A 75 -8.20 -22.53 9.65
N PRO A 76 -7.48 -21.57 9.08
CA PRO A 76 -8.10 -20.50 8.31
C PRO A 76 -8.65 -21.04 6.98
N VAL A 77 -9.66 -20.33 6.44
CA VAL A 77 -10.26 -20.70 5.16
C VAL A 77 -9.35 -20.32 3.98
N GLU A 78 -9.54 -20.94 2.83
CA GLU A 78 -8.84 -20.66 1.59
C GLU A 78 -9.02 -19.17 1.20
N GLY A 79 -7.96 -18.56 0.69
CA GLY A 79 -7.90 -17.14 0.40
C GLY A 79 -7.52 -16.27 1.60
N THR A 80 -7.46 -16.84 2.82
CA THR A 80 -6.97 -16.13 4.00
C THR A 80 -5.46 -15.90 3.90
N TRP A 81 -5.03 -14.69 4.19
CA TRP A 81 -3.61 -14.39 4.34
C TRP A 81 -3.14 -14.74 5.74
N ALA A 82 -2.05 -15.49 5.81
CA ALA A 82 -1.40 -15.87 7.05
C ALA A 82 0.00 -15.28 7.14
N TRP A 83 0.43 -15.03 8.36
CA TRP A 83 1.76 -14.55 8.71
C TRP A 83 2.48 -15.62 9.53
N GLY A 84 3.75 -15.89 9.19
CA GLY A 84 4.50 -16.94 9.82
C GLY A 84 6.01 -16.88 9.55
N PHE A 85 6.68 -17.97 9.83
CA PHE A 85 8.11 -18.13 9.66
C PHE A 85 8.46 -19.59 9.29
N PHE A 86 9.65 -19.77 8.74
CA PHE A 86 10.17 -21.11 8.50
C PHE A 86 10.93 -21.62 9.73
N MET A 87 10.53 -22.79 10.25
CA MET A 87 11.17 -23.43 11.40
C MET A 87 12.56 -23.98 11.05
N ASP A 88 12.79 -24.27 9.79
CA ASP A 88 14.06 -24.77 9.22
C ASP A 88 14.91 -23.64 8.58
N GLY A 89 14.59 -22.38 8.87
CA GLY A 89 15.36 -21.23 8.40
C GLY A 89 15.40 -21.10 6.87
N ALA A 90 16.59 -21.08 6.29
CA ALA A 90 16.80 -20.87 4.86
C ALA A 90 16.32 -22.02 3.98
N GLU A 91 16.11 -23.21 4.51
CA GLU A 91 15.63 -24.37 3.74
C GLU A 91 14.18 -24.21 3.30
N GLY A 92 13.37 -23.49 4.08
CA GLY A 92 12.02 -23.06 3.70
C GLY A 92 11.00 -24.17 3.50
N GLN A 93 11.23 -25.37 4.08
CA GLN A 93 10.36 -26.54 3.89
C GLN A 93 9.42 -26.80 5.07
N GLN A 94 9.64 -26.11 6.20
CA GLN A 94 8.83 -26.28 7.41
C GLN A 94 8.18 -24.95 7.81
N PRO A 95 7.14 -24.51 7.10
CA PRO A 95 6.45 -23.29 7.45
C PRO A 95 5.59 -23.46 8.71
N ALA A 96 5.60 -22.44 9.58
CA ALA A 96 4.69 -22.30 10.69
C ALA A 96 4.01 -20.93 10.62
N PHE A 97 2.70 -20.84 10.90
CA PHE A 97 1.99 -19.57 10.90
C PHE A 97 1.50 -19.20 12.31
N VAL A 98 1.61 -17.90 12.63
CA VAL A 98 1.33 -17.35 13.96
C VAL A 98 -0.07 -16.75 14.02
N GLY A 99 -0.58 -16.30 12.89
CA GLY A 99 -1.88 -15.64 12.83
C GLY A 99 -2.31 -15.37 11.40
N THR A 100 -3.52 -14.85 11.29
CA THR A 100 -4.12 -14.44 10.02
C THR A 100 -4.16 -12.92 9.91
N ILE A 101 -4.12 -12.43 8.69
CA ILE A 101 -4.24 -11.02 8.37
C ILE A 101 -5.66 -10.80 7.87
N ASN A 102 -6.36 -9.81 8.42
CA ASN A 102 -7.69 -9.47 7.99
C ASN A 102 -7.69 -9.07 6.52
N ALA A 103 -8.53 -9.72 5.74
CA ALA A 103 -8.84 -9.35 4.37
C ALA A 103 -10.30 -8.87 4.30
N VAL A 104 -10.56 -7.92 3.41
CA VAL A 104 -11.93 -7.55 3.08
C VAL A 104 -12.50 -8.71 2.26
N PRO A 105 -13.65 -9.32 2.66
CA PRO A 105 -14.28 -10.35 1.85
C PRO A 105 -14.60 -9.78 0.47
N GLU A 106 -14.17 -10.45 -0.59
CA GLU A 106 -14.68 -10.16 -1.90
C GLU A 106 -16.19 -10.44 -1.87
N SER A 107 -17.01 -9.48 -2.23
CA SER A 107 -18.45 -9.67 -2.42
C SER A 107 -18.63 -10.53 -3.68
N ASN A 108 -18.54 -11.85 -3.50
CA ASN A 108 -18.81 -12.78 -4.58
C ASN A 108 -20.28 -12.82 -4.87
N GLY A 109 -20.65 -12.27 -6.01
CA GLY A 109 -21.83 -12.71 -6.69
C GLY A 109 -21.66 -14.16 -7.14
N SER A 110 -22.51 -15.03 -6.63
CA SER A 110 -23.02 -16.27 -7.20
C SER A 110 -22.07 -17.47 -7.32
N GLY A 111 -22.39 -18.50 -6.59
CA GLY A 111 -22.09 -19.87 -7.01
C GLY A 111 -21.88 -20.90 -5.88
N GLY A 112 -22.95 -21.51 -5.41
CA GLY A 112 -22.96 -22.96 -5.10
C GLY A 112 -22.64 -23.44 -3.70
N GLY A 113 -23.65 -23.65 -2.90
CA GLY A 113 -24.01 -24.94 -2.34
C GLY A 113 -23.28 -25.46 -1.12
N GLY A 114 -23.99 -25.56 0.01
CA GLY A 114 -23.65 -26.47 1.09
C GLY A 114 -24.16 -26.01 2.43
N GLY A 115 -25.37 -26.42 2.81
CA GLY A 115 -26.12 -26.04 3.98
C GLY A 115 -25.52 -26.52 5.29
N GLY A 116 -25.93 -25.83 6.34
CA GLY A 116 -25.75 -26.19 7.73
C GLY A 116 -26.51 -25.21 8.58
N SER A 117 -27.76 -25.54 8.89
CA SER A 117 -28.61 -24.82 9.82
C SER A 117 -28.04 -24.80 11.23
N GLY A 118 -28.11 -23.67 11.88
CA GLY A 118 -27.84 -23.50 13.30
C GLY A 118 -28.37 -22.17 13.78
N ASP A 119 -29.59 -22.20 14.28
CA ASP A 119 -30.36 -21.14 14.90
C ASP A 119 -29.64 -20.58 16.14
N GLY A 120 -29.70 -19.30 16.39
CA GLY A 120 -29.16 -18.70 17.60
C GLY A 120 -29.21 -17.17 17.61
N SER A 121 -30.42 -16.66 17.88
CA SER A 121 -30.73 -15.28 18.23
C SER A 121 -29.81 -14.67 19.28
N GLY A 122 -29.36 -13.41 19.10
CA GLY A 122 -28.69 -12.64 20.13
C GLY A 122 -28.17 -11.31 19.68
N ASN A 123 -28.94 -10.29 19.90
CA ASN A 123 -28.71 -8.83 19.92
C ASN A 123 -27.29 -8.28 19.78
N SER A 124 -27.24 -7.26 18.93
CA SER A 124 -26.19 -6.21 18.84
C SER A 124 -25.99 -5.45 20.16
N PRO A 125 -24.80 -4.84 20.36
CA PRO A 125 -24.76 -3.40 20.07
C PRO A 125 -23.55 -2.96 19.24
N THR A 126 -23.82 -1.94 18.48
CA THR A 126 -22.95 -1.04 17.72
C THR A 126 -21.82 -0.43 18.53
N SER A 127 -20.64 -0.44 17.98
CA SER A 127 -19.64 0.65 17.93
C SER A 127 -18.43 0.11 17.17
N GLY A 128 -18.08 0.60 16.05
CA GLY A 128 -17.35 1.79 15.78
C GLY A 128 -15.87 1.52 15.70
N GLY A 129 -15.25 1.66 14.50
CA GLY A 129 -13.81 1.92 14.34
C GLY A 129 -13.06 0.80 13.64
N SER A 130 -12.87 0.99 12.35
CA SER A 130 -11.68 1.47 11.65
C SER A 130 -10.48 0.52 11.57
N ASP A 131 -10.22 0.15 10.38
CA ASP A 131 -9.10 0.51 9.51
C ASP A 131 -7.84 -0.31 9.64
N GLY A 132 -7.67 -1.17 8.68
CA GLY A 132 -6.39 -1.76 8.34
C GLY A 132 -6.08 -1.50 6.86
N GLY A 133 -5.04 -0.70 6.59
CA GLY A 133 -4.57 -0.47 5.24
C GLY A 133 -4.12 -1.75 4.56
N GLY A 134 -4.87 -2.17 3.54
CA GLY A 134 -4.54 -3.32 2.72
C GLY A 134 -3.57 -2.94 1.60
N GLY A 135 -2.42 -3.57 1.58
CA GLY A 135 -1.60 -3.67 0.37
C GLY A 135 -2.31 -4.57 -0.65
N GLY A 136 -2.96 -3.95 -1.64
CA GLY A 136 -3.65 -4.70 -2.69
C GLY A 136 -2.67 -5.36 -3.66
N SER A 137 -2.85 -6.62 -3.92
CA SER A 137 -2.21 -7.32 -5.03
C SER A 137 -2.65 -6.68 -6.35
N ASN A 138 -1.72 -6.45 -7.27
CA ASN A 138 -1.90 -5.85 -8.60
C ASN A 138 -2.70 -6.74 -9.58
N LYS A 139 -3.73 -7.45 -9.13
CA LYS A 139 -4.63 -8.12 -10.06
C LYS A 139 -5.59 -7.09 -10.63
N VAL A 140 -5.46 -6.92 -11.94
CA VAL A 140 -6.37 -6.15 -12.79
C VAL A 140 -7.79 -6.66 -12.55
N ASP A 141 -8.70 -5.77 -12.10
CA ASP A 141 -10.12 -6.10 -11.97
C ASP A 141 -10.71 -6.39 -13.36
N PRO A 142 -11.08 -7.66 -13.68
CA PRO A 142 -11.61 -8.02 -14.99
C PRO A 142 -12.88 -7.25 -15.36
N ALA A 143 -13.71 -6.89 -14.37
CA ALA A 143 -14.93 -6.13 -14.59
C ALA A 143 -14.66 -4.66 -14.93
N ALA A 144 -13.61 -4.07 -14.34
CA ALA A 144 -13.16 -2.73 -14.73
C ALA A 144 -12.58 -2.72 -16.14
N LEU A 145 -11.83 -3.75 -16.53
CA LEU A 145 -11.32 -3.93 -17.89
C LEU A 145 -12.44 -4.10 -18.92
N GLU A 146 -13.47 -4.88 -18.60
CA GLU A 146 -14.59 -5.11 -19.50
C GLU A 146 -15.35 -3.80 -19.80
N LYS A 147 -15.59 -3.00 -18.77
CA LYS A 147 -16.26 -1.69 -18.93
C LYS A 147 -15.38 -0.66 -19.65
N LEU A 148 -14.06 -0.76 -19.50
CA LEU A 148 -13.10 0.10 -20.19
C LEU A 148 -12.85 -0.31 -21.65
N LYS A 149 -13.19 -1.53 -22.05
CA LYS A 149 -13.03 -2.00 -23.45
C LYS A 149 -13.78 -1.11 -24.44
N ASN A 150 -14.96 -0.64 -24.06
CA ASN A 150 -15.85 0.14 -24.92
C ASN A 150 -15.73 1.66 -24.73
N CYS A 151 -14.84 2.14 -23.86
CA CYS A 151 -14.63 3.58 -23.67
C CYS A 151 -13.58 4.12 -24.65
N ASN A 152 -13.70 5.40 -24.98
CA ASN A 152 -12.75 6.10 -25.86
C ASN A 152 -11.48 6.56 -25.15
N CYS A 153 -11.01 5.77 -24.16
CA CYS A 153 -9.80 6.05 -23.39
C CYS A 153 -8.56 5.57 -24.15
N SER A 154 -7.43 6.26 -23.98
CA SER A 154 -6.13 5.79 -24.48
C SER A 154 -5.71 4.47 -23.83
N SER A 155 -4.86 3.70 -24.50
CA SER A 155 -4.31 2.47 -23.95
C SER A 155 -3.55 2.71 -22.63
N THR A 156 -2.85 3.83 -22.51
CA THR A 156 -2.16 4.24 -21.30
C THR A 156 -3.15 4.47 -20.15
N ALA A 157 -4.22 5.22 -20.39
CA ALA A 157 -5.25 5.47 -19.38
C ALA A 157 -5.93 4.16 -18.93
N LYS A 158 -6.29 3.29 -19.87
CA LYS A 158 -6.85 1.97 -19.57
C LYS A 158 -5.92 1.14 -18.69
N ASN A 159 -4.63 1.10 -19.02
CA ASN A 159 -3.64 0.36 -18.25
C ASN A 159 -3.45 0.92 -16.83
N LEU A 160 -3.47 2.25 -16.66
CA LEU A 160 -3.35 2.89 -15.35
C LEU A 160 -4.57 2.59 -14.47
N ILE A 161 -5.77 2.66 -15.03
CA ILE A 161 -7.01 2.33 -14.29
C ILE A 161 -7.05 0.83 -13.98
N ALA A 162 -6.66 -0.02 -14.92
CA ALA A 162 -6.63 -1.46 -14.73
C ALA A 162 -5.61 -1.92 -13.65
N LYS A 163 -4.48 -1.21 -13.52
CA LYS A 163 -3.50 -1.44 -12.45
C LYS A 163 -3.97 -0.88 -11.11
N GLY A 164 -4.89 0.08 -11.12
CA GLY A 164 -5.42 0.73 -9.94
C GLY A 164 -6.47 -0.13 -9.23
N ASN A 165 -6.49 -0.05 -7.90
CA ASN A 165 -7.55 -0.66 -7.12
C ASN A 165 -8.84 0.15 -7.28
N LYS A 166 -9.90 -0.46 -7.82
CA LYS A 166 -11.22 0.17 -7.99
C LYS A 166 -11.81 0.69 -6.69
N ALA A 167 -11.58 -0.01 -5.58
CA ALA A 167 -12.02 0.43 -4.27
C ALA A 167 -11.34 1.76 -3.89
N ASN A 168 -10.04 1.91 -4.16
CA ASN A 168 -9.30 3.14 -3.91
C ASN A 168 -9.84 4.29 -4.77
N ILE A 169 -10.13 4.06 -6.05
CA ILE A 169 -10.72 5.07 -6.93
C ILE A 169 -12.05 5.56 -6.36
N ASN A 170 -12.93 4.65 -5.94
CA ASN A 170 -14.23 4.99 -5.36
C ASN A 170 -14.08 5.75 -4.02
N GLN A 171 -13.11 5.38 -3.16
CA GLN A 171 -12.83 6.08 -1.92
C GLN A 171 -12.29 7.50 -2.17
N ILE A 172 -11.41 7.69 -3.16
CA ILE A 172 -10.93 9.02 -3.59
C ILE A 172 -12.10 9.88 -4.07
N ILE A 173 -13.00 9.31 -4.90
CA ILE A 173 -14.19 10.04 -5.38
C ILE A 173 -15.04 10.51 -4.20
N LYS A 174 -15.37 9.61 -3.27
CA LYS A 174 -16.16 9.92 -2.08
C LYS A 174 -15.51 11.02 -1.21
N ALA A 175 -14.20 10.94 -0.98
CA ALA A 175 -13.46 11.94 -0.22
C ALA A 175 -13.50 13.32 -0.89
N CYS A 176 -13.34 13.37 -2.22
CA CYS A 176 -13.43 14.62 -2.97
C CYS A 176 -14.86 15.19 -2.97
N GLN A 177 -15.88 14.36 -3.12
CA GLN A 177 -17.30 14.77 -3.06
C GLN A 177 -17.64 15.33 -1.66
N ALA A 178 -17.21 14.66 -0.59
CA ALA A 178 -17.40 15.14 0.78
C ALA A 178 -16.72 16.49 1.03
N ALA A 179 -15.63 16.79 0.32
CA ALA A 179 -14.94 18.07 0.36
C ALA A 179 -15.52 19.14 -0.61
N GLY A 180 -16.66 18.85 -1.28
CA GLY A 180 -17.35 19.78 -2.16
C GLY A 180 -16.73 19.97 -3.56
N TYR A 181 -15.92 19.01 -4.01
CA TYR A 181 -15.31 19.06 -5.34
C TYR A 181 -16.28 18.55 -6.40
N GLY A 182 -16.40 19.28 -7.53
CA GLY A 182 -17.17 18.86 -8.70
C GLY A 182 -16.39 17.88 -9.59
N ASN A 183 -17.07 17.27 -10.57
CA ASN A 183 -16.55 16.21 -11.43
C ASN A 183 -15.22 16.56 -12.11
N ASN A 184 -15.05 17.79 -12.62
CA ASN A 184 -13.78 18.21 -13.24
C ASN A 184 -12.61 18.14 -12.25
N ALA A 185 -12.81 18.63 -11.02
CA ALA A 185 -11.80 18.60 -9.99
C ALA A 185 -11.50 17.18 -9.53
N ILE A 186 -12.52 16.33 -9.39
CA ILE A 186 -12.38 14.92 -9.03
C ILE A 186 -11.61 14.17 -10.11
N ALA A 187 -11.99 14.33 -11.38
CA ALA A 187 -11.29 13.70 -12.52
C ALA A 187 -9.82 14.14 -12.59
N ALA A 188 -9.55 15.43 -12.38
CA ALA A 188 -8.18 15.96 -12.37
C ALA A 188 -7.36 15.38 -11.22
N PHE A 189 -7.93 15.27 -10.02
CA PHE A 189 -7.24 14.66 -8.89
C PHE A 189 -6.98 13.17 -9.11
N LEU A 190 -7.97 12.41 -9.59
CA LEU A 190 -7.80 11.00 -9.96
C LEU A 190 -6.71 10.80 -11.01
N ALA A 191 -6.67 11.68 -12.04
CA ALA A 191 -5.64 11.61 -13.07
C ALA A 191 -4.23 11.79 -12.51
N VAL A 192 -4.05 12.73 -11.58
CA VAL A 192 -2.77 12.90 -10.89
C VAL A 192 -2.47 11.70 -10.00
N ALA A 193 -3.40 11.28 -9.14
CA ALA A 193 -3.20 10.14 -8.24
C ALA A 193 -2.90 8.83 -9.00
N GLY A 194 -3.54 8.63 -10.17
CA GLY A 194 -3.31 7.46 -11.00
C GLY A 194 -1.91 7.40 -11.58
N VAL A 195 -1.40 8.53 -12.09
CA VAL A 195 -0.06 8.58 -12.70
C VAL A 195 1.04 8.57 -11.66
N GLU A 196 0.87 9.28 -10.53
CA GLU A 196 1.90 9.40 -9.51
C GLU A 196 2.04 8.15 -8.62
N SER A 197 0.94 7.44 -8.36
CA SER A 197 0.93 6.37 -7.34
C SER A 197 0.01 5.19 -7.66
N ALA A 198 -0.50 5.08 -8.88
CA ALA A 198 -1.48 4.06 -9.27
C ALA A 198 -2.67 3.99 -8.27
N PHE A 199 -3.18 5.14 -7.84
CA PHE A 199 -4.28 5.30 -6.87
C PHE A 199 -4.00 4.70 -5.48
N THR A 200 -2.74 4.47 -5.13
CA THR A 200 -2.37 3.91 -3.82
C THR A 200 -1.54 4.92 -3.02
N PRO A 201 -1.97 5.31 -1.81
CA PRO A 201 -1.18 6.21 -1.00
C PRO A 201 0.05 5.47 -0.45
N VAL A 202 1.23 5.98 -0.75
CA VAL A 202 2.48 5.34 -0.36
C VAL A 202 3.46 6.33 0.27
N ALA A 203 4.31 5.83 1.15
CA ALA A 203 5.51 6.52 1.55
C ALA A 203 6.63 6.23 0.54
N GLU A 204 7.39 7.24 0.19
CA GLU A 204 8.49 7.12 -0.76
C GLU A 204 9.48 6.03 -0.35
N ASN A 205 9.83 5.18 -1.31
CA ASN A 205 10.91 4.23 -1.14
C ASN A 205 12.25 4.96 -1.31
N THR A 206 12.95 5.14 -0.20
CA THR A 206 14.22 5.86 -0.16
C THR A 206 15.45 4.97 -0.34
N ASN A 207 15.27 3.72 -0.78
CA ASN A 207 16.34 2.76 -1.01
C ASN A 207 17.00 2.95 -2.39
N TRP A 208 17.54 4.15 -2.67
CA TRP A 208 18.15 4.45 -3.95
C TRP A 208 19.47 3.72 -4.19
N SER A 209 19.82 3.48 -5.47
CA SER A 209 21.13 3.01 -5.85
C SER A 209 22.18 4.12 -5.72
N VAL A 210 23.44 3.75 -5.61
CA VAL A 210 24.57 4.71 -5.60
C VAL A 210 24.52 5.58 -6.85
N ALA A 211 24.30 4.98 -8.02
CA ALA A 211 24.21 5.70 -9.30
C ALA A 211 23.05 6.72 -9.29
N THR A 212 21.88 6.33 -8.78
CA THR A 212 20.72 7.22 -8.64
C THR A 212 21.04 8.39 -7.72
N MET A 213 21.68 8.12 -6.57
CA MET A 213 22.06 9.17 -5.63
C MET A 213 23.06 10.14 -6.22
N MET A 214 24.07 9.66 -6.92
CA MET A 214 25.07 10.49 -7.59
C MET A 214 24.50 11.31 -8.74
N LYS A 215 23.53 10.76 -9.47
CA LYS A 215 22.85 11.46 -10.57
C LYS A 215 21.93 12.57 -10.07
N ASN A 216 21.08 12.27 -9.11
CA ASN A 216 19.92 13.10 -8.79
C ASN A 216 20.12 14.04 -7.59
N PHE A 217 21.03 13.75 -6.65
CA PHE A 217 21.16 14.51 -5.42
C PHE A 217 22.50 15.25 -5.31
N LYS A 218 22.47 16.57 -5.55
CA LYS A 218 23.66 17.42 -5.49
C LYS A 218 24.41 17.29 -4.16
N LYS A 219 23.69 17.21 -3.03
CA LYS A 219 24.29 17.07 -1.69
C LYS A 219 25.14 15.81 -1.58
N VAL A 220 24.67 14.67 -2.15
CA VAL A 220 25.44 13.42 -2.18
C VAL A 220 26.61 13.51 -3.14
N ARG A 221 26.38 14.04 -4.34
CA ARG A 221 27.42 14.21 -5.38
C ARG A 221 28.60 15.05 -4.89
N ASN A 222 28.33 16.09 -4.10
CA ASN A 222 29.37 16.94 -3.51
C ASN A 222 30.25 16.19 -2.49
N ARG A 223 29.77 15.10 -1.91
CA ARG A 223 30.53 14.24 -0.97
C ARG A 223 31.26 13.09 -1.67
N GLY A 224 30.95 12.87 -2.95
CA GLY A 224 31.55 11.82 -3.77
C GLY A 224 30.95 10.43 -3.59
N GLU A 225 31.37 9.54 -4.49
CA GLU A 225 30.87 8.16 -4.55
C GLU A 225 31.16 7.32 -3.29
N PRO A 226 32.34 7.42 -2.63
CA PRO A 226 32.59 6.67 -1.39
C PRO A 226 31.54 6.98 -0.32
N PHE A 227 31.15 8.23 -0.17
CA PHE A 227 30.09 8.63 0.75
C PHE A 227 28.72 8.11 0.33
N ALA A 228 28.41 8.10 -0.97
CA ALA A 228 27.17 7.50 -1.48
C ALA A 228 27.09 5.99 -1.18
N ARG A 229 28.20 5.27 -1.29
CA ARG A 229 28.29 3.84 -0.89
C ARG A 229 28.08 3.65 0.62
N GLN A 230 28.65 4.54 1.44
CA GLN A 230 28.43 4.52 2.90
C GLN A 230 26.96 4.75 3.24
N LEU A 231 26.29 5.74 2.62
CA LEU A 231 24.85 5.96 2.79
C LEU A 231 24.03 4.74 2.36
N LYS A 232 24.39 4.11 1.23
CA LYS A 232 23.72 2.90 0.74
C LYS A 232 23.84 1.75 1.72
N ALA A 233 25.03 1.53 2.28
CA ALA A 233 25.27 0.49 3.27
C ALA A 233 24.49 0.75 4.58
N ALA A 234 24.32 2.01 4.99
CA ALA A 234 23.55 2.40 6.17
C ALA A 234 22.02 2.32 5.97
N GLY A 235 21.55 2.17 4.73
CA GLY A 235 20.16 1.88 4.41
C GLY A 235 19.26 3.09 4.17
N PRO A 236 17.96 2.84 3.91
CA PRO A 236 17.01 3.85 3.42
C PRO A 236 16.77 5.02 4.38
N ILE A 237 16.83 4.78 5.70
CA ILE A 237 16.69 5.84 6.70
C ILE A 237 17.83 6.83 6.60
N ALA A 238 19.07 6.35 6.53
CA ALA A 238 20.25 7.22 6.42
C ALA A 238 20.25 8.02 5.13
N MET A 239 19.87 7.38 4.00
CA MET A 239 19.75 8.06 2.71
C MET A 239 18.72 9.20 2.77
N ALA A 240 17.53 8.95 3.27
CA ALA A 240 16.48 9.96 3.38
C ALA A 240 16.85 11.09 4.35
N ASN A 241 17.40 10.76 5.52
CA ASN A 241 17.86 11.76 6.48
C ASN A 241 18.88 12.72 5.85
N PHE A 242 19.88 12.19 5.16
CA PHE A 242 20.90 13.00 4.53
C PHE A 242 20.38 13.85 3.37
N ILE A 243 19.56 13.25 2.50
CA ILE A 243 19.05 13.89 1.28
C ILE A 243 18.01 14.95 1.58
N TYR A 244 17.05 14.66 2.47
CA TYR A 244 15.97 15.57 2.83
C TYR A 244 16.26 16.41 4.07
N GLY A 245 17.23 16.05 4.90
CA GLY A 245 17.74 16.87 5.98
C GLY A 245 18.71 17.93 5.44
N ASP A 246 18.19 18.82 4.58
CA ASP A 246 18.93 19.90 3.94
C ASP A 246 18.07 21.17 4.01
N THR A 247 18.49 22.09 4.89
CA THR A 247 17.77 23.36 5.11
C THR A 247 17.70 24.23 3.87
N SER A 248 18.65 24.07 2.93
CA SER A 248 18.66 24.81 1.66
C SER A 248 17.49 24.46 0.73
N LYS A 249 16.84 23.32 0.97
CA LYS A 249 15.68 22.87 0.18
C LYS A 249 14.36 23.53 0.58
N GLY A 250 14.31 24.28 1.68
CA GLY A 250 13.09 24.92 2.16
C GLY A 250 11.97 23.94 2.55
N LEU A 251 12.35 22.73 3.01
CA LEU A 251 11.41 21.69 3.44
C LEU A 251 11.00 21.82 4.92
N GLY A 252 11.66 22.71 5.68
CA GLY A 252 11.46 22.83 7.13
C GLY A 252 12.03 21.67 7.96
N ASN A 253 12.72 20.74 7.33
CA ASN A 253 13.38 19.63 7.99
C ASN A 253 14.66 20.11 8.70
N ALA A 254 14.96 19.52 9.86
CA ALA A 254 16.25 19.71 10.51
C ALA A 254 17.41 19.24 9.62
N ASN A 255 18.54 19.97 9.68
CA ASN A 255 19.72 19.58 8.91
C ASN A 255 20.30 18.25 9.38
N CYS A 256 20.76 17.44 8.42
CA CYS A 256 21.43 16.17 8.67
C CYS A 256 22.60 16.00 7.71
N ASP A 257 23.83 16.21 8.21
CA ASP A 257 25.05 16.12 7.41
C ASP A 257 25.89 14.86 7.71
N THR A 258 25.35 13.99 8.53
CA THR A 258 26.00 12.72 8.95
C THR A 258 25.19 11.51 8.50
N VAL A 259 25.84 10.35 8.49
CA VAL A 259 25.18 9.06 8.26
C VAL A 259 24.56 8.62 9.60
N THR A 260 23.24 8.53 9.65
CA THR A 260 22.50 8.08 10.84
C THR A 260 21.31 7.22 10.46
N THR A 261 21.12 6.12 11.16
CA THR A 261 20.03 5.17 10.98
C THR A 261 18.82 5.47 11.89
N THR A 262 18.94 6.44 12.80
CA THR A 262 17.79 6.91 13.58
C THR A 262 16.88 7.75 12.70
N PRO A 263 15.55 7.49 12.65
CA PRO A 263 14.63 8.29 11.86
C PRO A 263 14.57 9.75 12.33
N LEU A 264 15.10 10.67 11.51
CA LEU A 264 15.04 12.12 11.69
C LEU A 264 14.01 12.74 10.73
N ASP A 265 13.92 14.07 10.73
CA ASP A 265 12.97 14.81 9.88
C ASP A 265 13.06 14.43 8.40
N GLY A 266 14.25 14.22 7.87
CA GLY A 266 14.46 13.83 6.47
C GLY A 266 13.74 12.52 6.11
N TYR A 267 13.80 11.52 6.97
CA TYR A 267 13.07 10.26 6.77
C TYR A 267 11.59 10.37 7.15
N LYS A 268 11.27 11.04 8.25
CA LYS A 268 9.90 11.18 8.75
C LYS A 268 8.99 11.91 7.76
N PHE A 269 9.50 12.98 7.15
CA PHE A 269 8.76 13.84 6.21
C PHE A 269 9.22 13.66 4.74
N ARG A 270 9.68 12.45 4.38
CA ARG A 270 9.89 12.08 2.97
C ARG A 270 8.56 12.10 2.21
N GLY A 271 8.57 11.83 0.94
CA GLY A 271 7.33 11.80 0.14
C GLY A 271 6.27 10.85 0.71
N HIS A 272 5.05 11.34 0.89
CA HIS A 272 3.89 10.60 1.38
C HIS A 272 2.67 10.86 0.50
N SER A 273 1.70 9.96 0.54
CA SER A 273 0.42 10.08 -0.15
C SER A 273 0.53 9.90 -1.68
N PHE A 274 -0.55 10.23 -2.40
CA PHE A 274 -0.63 10.11 -3.86
C PHE A 274 0.29 11.07 -4.61
N VAL A 275 0.57 12.25 -4.05
CA VAL A 275 1.31 13.33 -4.70
C VAL A 275 2.68 13.60 -4.07
N GLN A 276 3.17 12.67 -3.27
CA GLN A 276 4.48 12.75 -2.64
C GLN A 276 4.67 14.05 -1.83
N ILE A 277 3.77 14.29 -0.87
CA ILE A 277 3.88 15.41 0.08
C ILE A 277 5.19 15.26 0.85
N THR A 278 6.09 16.24 0.74
CA THR A 278 7.44 16.18 1.29
C THR A 278 7.77 17.43 2.11
N GLY A 279 8.43 17.23 3.24
CA GLY A 279 8.94 18.29 4.12
C GLY A 279 8.03 18.63 5.29
N LYS A 280 8.64 18.87 6.45
CA LYS A 280 7.95 19.17 7.72
C LYS A 280 7.02 20.38 7.62
N ASP A 281 7.45 21.43 6.89
CA ASP A 281 6.62 22.62 6.68
C ASP A 281 5.34 22.32 5.90
N ALA A 282 5.41 21.45 4.89
CA ALA A 282 4.23 21.03 4.15
C ALA A 282 3.27 20.26 5.06
N PHE A 283 3.77 19.31 5.86
CA PHE A 283 2.97 18.57 6.82
C PHE A 283 2.29 19.50 7.86
N ALA A 284 3.03 20.45 8.41
CA ALA A 284 2.48 21.41 9.36
C ALA A 284 1.35 22.28 8.75
N LYS A 285 1.57 22.80 7.55
CA LYS A 285 0.59 23.67 6.87
C LYS A 285 -0.65 22.89 6.41
N ILE A 286 -0.45 21.69 5.85
CA ILE A 286 -1.55 20.82 5.47
C ILE A 286 -2.35 20.41 6.71
N GLY A 287 -1.65 19.98 7.77
CA GLY A 287 -2.28 19.61 9.04
C GLY A 287 -3.18 20.73 9.60
N LYS A 288 -2.70 21.97 9.57
CA LYS A 288 -3.50 23.13 9.95
C LYS A 288 -4.75 23.31 9.08
N ILE A 289 -4.63 23.10 7.76
CA ILE A 289 -5.75 23.25 6.82
C ILE A 289 -6.83 22.19 7.07
N ILE A 290 -6.43 20.94 7.33
CA ILE A 290 -7.37 19.83 7.49
C ILE A 290 -7.78 19.54 8.94
N GLY A 291 -7.23 20.30 9.91
CA GLY A 291 -7.53 20.15 11.34
C GLY A 291 -6.87 18.92 12.00
N GLU A 292 -5.65 18.54 11.56
CA GLU A 292 -4.96 17.34 12.00
C GLU A 292 -3.50 17.61 12.38
N ASP A 293 -2.98 16.93 13.40
CA ASP A 293 -1.54 16.97 13.71
C ASP A 293 -0.77 15.95 12.87
N LEU A 294 -0.26 16.41 11.73
CA LEU A 294 0.58 15.60 10.84
C LEU A 294 2.07 15.69 11.17
N VAL A 295 2.49 16.58 12.05
CA VAL A 295 3.91 16.72 12.44
C VAL A 295 4.28 15.67 13.47
N SER A 296 3.45 15.48 14.47
CA SER A 296 3.68 14.47 15.51
C SER A 296 3.49 13.03 14.96
N ASN A 297 2.60 12.85 13.98
CA ASN A 297 2.37 11.55 13.35
C ASN A 297 2.32 11.65 11.83
N PRO A 298 3.47 11.79 11.14
CA PRO A 298 3.52 11.93 9.69
C PRO A 298 3.03 10.68 8.94
N GLN A 299 3.12 9.50 9.54
CA GLN A 299 2.64 8.24 8.94
C GLN A 299 1.11 8.24 8.76
N LYS A 300 0.38 9.02 9.55
CA LYS A 300 -1.07 9.16 9.44
C LYS A 300 -1.52 9.56 8.03
N VAL A 301 -0.69 10.28 7.28
CA VAL A 301 -0.99 10.68 5.89
C VAL A 301 -1.33 9.48 4.99
N ASN A 302 -0.77 8.30 5.27
CA ASN A 302 -1.03 7.08 4.51
C ASN A 302 -1.93 6.08 5.25
N SER A 303 -2.62 6.49 6.32
CA SER A 303 -3.42 5.58 7.15
C SER A 303 -4.62 4.99 6.42
N SER A 304 -5.23 5.75 5.50
CA SER A 304 -6.28 5.28 4.62
C SER A 304 -6.28 6.05 3.30
N VAL A 305 -6.96 5.50 2.29
CA VAL A 305 -7.15 6.16 0.99
C VAL A 305 -7.87 7.49 1.14
N GLU A 306 -8.93 7.51 1.93
CA GLU A 306 -9.75 8.71 2.18
C GLU A 306 -8.96 9.79 2.90
N PHE A 307 -8.23 9.41 3.95
CA PHE A 307 -7.41 10.36 4.70
C PHE A 307 -6.26 10.91 3.85
N SER A 308 -5.64 10.06 3.04
CA SER A 308 -4.60 10.44 2.10
C SER A 308 -5.15 11.42 1.04
N ALA A 309 -6.35 11.17 0.51
CA ALA A 309 -7.03 12.10 -0.38
C ALA A 309 -7.30 13.45 0.30
N LYS A 310 -7.81 13.45 1.54
CA LYS A 310 -7.99 14.67 2.37
C LYS A 310 -6.67 15.46 2.50
N CYS A 311 -5.56 14.77 2.76
CA CYS A 311 -4.23 15.41 2.84
C CYS A 311 -3.80 16.01 1.50
N CYS A 312 -4.05 15.34 0.38
CA CYS A 312 -3.74 15.87 -0.96
C CYS A 312 -4.59 17.08 -1.32
N LEU A 313 -5.88 17.08 -0.99
CA LEU A 313 -6.73 18.25 -1.17
C LEU A 313 -6.20 19.43 -0.34
N GLY A 314 -5.80 19.18 0.92
CA GLY A 314 -5.11 20.16 1.76
C GLY A 314 -3.79 20.66 1.16
N PHE A 315 -3.01 19.78 0.51
CA PHE A 315 -1.80 20.15 -0.22
C PHE A 315 -2.08 21.11 -1.36
N TYR A 316 -3.11 20.86 -2.18
CA TYR A 316 -3.47 21.78 -3.26
C TYR A 316 -3.95 23.13 -2.73
N GLN A 317 -4.73 23.16 -1.63
CA GLN A 317 -5.12 24.41 -0.97
C GLN A 317 -3.88 25.16 -0.45
N TYR A 318 -2.94 24.47 0.19
CA TYR A 318 -1.65 25.03 0.60
C TYR A 318 -0.87 25.63 -0.58
N LYS A 319 -0.92 24.98 -1.75
CA LYS A 319 -0.31 25.49 -3.00
C LYS A 319 -1.12 26.60 -3.68
N GLY A 320 -2.17 27.11 -3.03
CA GLY A 320 -2.99 28.23 -3.50
C GLY A 320 -4.04 27.85 -4.55
N VAL A 321 -4.37 26.55 -4.68
CA VAL A 321 -5.45 26.11 -5.56
C VAL A 321 -6.81 26.36 -4.88
N LYS A 322 -7.66 27.13 -5.54
CA LYS A 322 -9.06 27.32 -5.11
C LYS A 322 -9.94 26.30 -5.80
N THR A 323 -10.85 25.66 -5.06
CA THR A 323 -11.80 24.67 -5.60
C THR A 323 -12.60 25.25 -6.77
N SER A 324 -13.04 26.52 -6.67
CA SER A 324 -13.77 27.22 -7.71
C SER A 324 -13.00 27.44 -9.01
N SER A 325 -11.69 27.30 -9.03
CA SER A 325 -10.86 27.42 -10.24
C SER A 325 -10.73 26.09 -11.01
N LEU A 326 -11.15 24.97 -10.42
CA LEU A 326 -11.02 23.64 -11.01
C LEU A 326 -12.24 23.31 -11.89
N THR A 327 -12.36 24.02 -13.01
CA THR A 327 -13.48 23.89 -13.96
C THR A 327 -12.97 23.55 -15.36
N GLY A 328 -13.74 22.75 -16.11
CA GLY A 328 -13.35 22.31 -17.45
C GLY A 328 -11.94 21.74 -17.52
N ASP A 329 -11.32 21.81 -18.68
CA ASP A 329 -9.95 21.32 -18.89
C ASP A 329 -8.88 22.08 -18.09
N ASN A 330 -9.19 23.26 -17.57
CA ASN A 330 -8.29 23.99 -16.67
C ASN A 330 -8.01 23.23 -15.38
N ALA A 331 -8.93 22.38 -14.91
CA ALA A 331 -8.76 21.64 -13.68
C ALA A 331 -7.47 20.79 -13.69
N ILE A 332 -7.25 20.02 -14.75
CA ILE A 332 -6.06 19.16 -14.84
C ILE A 332 -4.77 19.99 -15.03
N GLU A 333 -4.81 21.08 -15.79
CA GLU A 333 -3.63 21.93 -16.02
C GLU A 333 -3.18 22.64 -14.72
N ILE A 334 -4.13 23.08 -13.90
CA ILE A 334 -3.84 23.66 -12.59
C ILE A 334 -3.14 22.64 -11.67
N LEU A 335 -3.69 21.42 -11.59
CA LEU A 335 -3.12 20.37 -10.71
C LEU A 335 -1.75 19.89 -11.21
N ILE A 336 -1.57 19.70 -12.52
CA ILE A 336 -0.29 19.35 -13.13
C ILE A 336 0.79 20.38 -12.75
N LYS A 337 0.48 21.67 -12.92
CA LYS A 337 1.41 22.76 -12.59
C LYS A 337 1.83 22.79 -11.12
N LYS A 338 1.01 22.27 -10.22
CA LYS A 338 1.28 22.26 -8.77
C LYS A 338 1.92 20.96 -8.26
N THR A 339 1.87 19.89 -9.05
CA THR A 339 2.36 18.56 -8.63
C THR A 339 3.85 18.35 -8.89
N GLY A 340 4.48 19.15 -9.75
CA GLY A 340 5.91 19.07 -10.03
C GLY A 340 6.30 19.04 -11.50
N ASN A 341 7.54 18.69 -11.79
CA ASN A 341 8.10 18.66 -13.15
C ASN A 341 7.57 17.47 -13.96
N ASP A 342 7.55 17.66 -15.29
CA ASP A 342 7.24 16.56 -16.20
C ASP A 342 8.41 15.57 -16.28
N ILE A 343 8.22 14.41 -15.68
CA ILE A 343 9.18 13.32 -15.72
C ILE A 343 8.61 12.23 -16.64
N ASN A 344 9.31 11.88 -17.69
CA ASN A 344 8.93 10.81 -18.63
C ASN A 344 7.55 10.99 -19.31
N GLY A 345 7.13 12.23 -19.58
CA GLY A 345 5.83 12.49 -20.22
C GLY A 345 4.61 12.31 -19.30
N ASN A 346 4.81 12.29 -18.00
CA ASN A 346 3.74 12.08 -17.02
C ASN A 346 2.63 13.13 -17.13
N HIS A 347 2.92 14.36 -17.57
CA HIS A 347 1.90 15.38 -17.79
C HIS A 347 0.92 14.99 -18.90
N GLN A 348 1.41 14.38 -20.00
CA GLN A 348 0.56 13.88 -21.06
C GLN A 348 -0.34 12.72 -20.57
N HIS A 349 0.23 11.78 -19.81
CA HIS A 349 -0.53 10.68 -19.21
C HIS A 349 -1.64 11.17 -18.27
N LYS A 350 -1.37 12.23 -17.49
CA LYS A 350 -2.37 12.86 -16.62
C LYS A 350 -3.52 13.45 -17.45
N ARG A 351 -3.23 14.13 -18.57
CA ARG A 351 -4.28 14.66 -19.47
C ARG A 351 -5.13 13.56 -20.10
N GLU A 352 -4.50 12.50 -20.54
CA GLU A 352 -5.20 11.34 -21.12
C GLU A 352 -6.10 10.66 -20.08
N LEU A 353 -5.60 10.48 -18.87
CA LEU A 353 -6.36 9.87 -17.79
C LEU A 353 -7.51 10.78 -17.32
N TYR A 354 -7.29 12.11 -17.27
CA TYR A 354 -8.34 13.10 -17.01
C TYR A 354 -9.50 13.00 -18.02
N LYS A 355 -9.20 12.99 -19.32
CA LYS A 355 -10.21 12.84 -20.36
C LYS A 355 -10.98 11.53 -20.20
N CYS A 356 -10.28 10.45 -19.94
CA CYS A 356 -10.90 9.15 -19.71
C CYS A 356 -11.89 9.19 -18.54
N PHE A 357 -11.53 9.80 -17.42
CA PHE A 357 -12.44 9.95 -16.27
C PHE A 357 -13.64 10.84 -16.63
N MET A 358 -13.44 11.97 -17.32
CA MET A 358 -14.51 12.87 -17.70
C MET A 358 -15.54 12.22 -18.62
N GLU A 359 -15.10 11.37 -19.55
CA GLU A 359 -15.98 10.66 -20.48
C GLU A 359 -16.77 9.52 -19.81
N ASN A 360 -16.27 8.99 -18.69
CA ASN A 360 -16.82 7.80 -18.04
C ASN A 360 -17.42 8.08 -16.64
N PHE A 361 -17.52 9.33 -16.21
CA PHE A 361 -18.35 9.66 -15.05
C PHE A 361 -19.83 9.54 -15.42
N THR A 362 -20.59 8.86 -14.55
CA THR A 362 -22.04 8.85 -14.65
C THR A 362 -22.61 10.25 -14.38
N LYS A 363 -23.89 10.48 -14.76
CA LYS A 363 -24.61 11.72 -14.42
C LYS A 363 -24.61 12.04 -12.91
N ASN A 364 -24.42 11.04 -12.06
CA ASN A 364 -24.36 11.16 -10.60
C ASN A 364 -22.91 11.29 -10.05
N GLY A 365 -21.91 11.49 -10.92
CA GLY A 365 -20.52 11.66 -10.50
C GLY A 365 -19.80 10.39 -10.04
N ASN A 366 -20.36 9.21 -10.32
CA ASN A 366 -19.69 7.95 -10.06
C ASN A 366 -18.91 7.49 -11.29
N PHE A 367 -17.77 6.85 -11.08
CA PHE A 367 -17.07 6.17 -12.16
C PHE A 367 -17.71 4.81 -12.42
N ILE A 368 -17.93 4.50 -13.73
CA ILE A 368 -18.62 3.28 -14.17
C ILE A 368 -17.72 2.06 -13.95
#